data_f3430ec69ab64f9ca610d0d7ec19b009
#
_entry.id   f3430ec69ab64f9ca610d0d7ec19b009
#
_cell.length_a   1.000
_cell.length_b   1.000
_cell.length_c   1.000
_cell.angle_alpha   90.00
_cell.angle_beta   90.00
_cell.angle_gamma   90.00
#
_symmetry.space_group_name_H-M   'P 1'
#
loop_
_entity.id
_entity.type
_entity.pdbx_description
1 polymer ?
#
loop_
_entity_poly.entity_id
_entity_poly.type
_entity_poly.pdbx_seq_one_letter_code
_entity_poly.pdbx_strand_id
1 'polypeptide(L)'
;MFENIMVPSDGSKHSDKALDIAIEIAKKFNSKITAVYILDESTNLFYDSLENEGNEILKKISKKGKKEGVMIIEHLITGDPLRDMEIIAKKTQVDSIVINSKGKDNSQNIMIGSITDRIIKTFEIPIVLVK
;
A
#
# COMPACT_ATOMS: atom_id res chain seq x y z
N MET A 1 -13.41 -9.39 10.14
CA MET A 1 -12.98 -8.09 9.60
C MET A 1 -11.54 -7.82 9.98
N PHE A 2 -10.78 -7.19 9.13
CA PHE A 2 -9.34 -6.96 9.29
C PHE A 2 -8.51 -8.24 9.39
N GLU A 3 -8.86 -9.25 8.62
CA GLU A 3 -8.04 -10.47 8.55
C GLU A 3 -6.85 -10.30 7.61
N ASN A 4 -7.03 -9.56 6.52
CA ASN A 4 -5.99 -9.29 5.53
C ASN A 4 -6.06 -7.82 5.10
N ILE A 5 -5.13 -7.03 5.58
CA ILE A 5 -5.12 -5.58 5.36
C ILE A 5 -4.20 -5.24 4.18
N MET A 6 -4.75 -4.58 3.18
CA MET A 6 -3.93 -4.09 2.06
C MET A 6 -3.25 -2.78 2.45
N VAL A 7 -1.95 -2.69 2.17
CA VAL A 7 -1.18 -1.46 2.38
C VAL A 7 -0.42 -1.15 1.10
N PRO A 8 -0.95 -0.28 0.25
CA PRO A 8 -0.19 0.20 -0.90
C PRO A 8 0.93 1.11 -0.44
N SER A 9 2.10 0.98 -1.03
CA SER A 9 3.25 1.82 -0.70
C SER A 9 3.88 2.40 -1.96
N ASP A 10 4.30 3.64 -1.87
CA ASP A 10 5.09 4.32 -2.91
C ASP A 10 6.50 4.66 -2.41
N GLY A 11 6.86 4.17 -1.22
CA GLY A 11 8.16 4.42 -0.61
C GLY A 11 8.27 5.77 0.09
N SER A 12 7.22 6.57 0.12
CA SER A 12 7.23 7.88 0.77
C SER A 12 7.09 7.77 2.29
N LYS A 13 7.39 8.86 2.99
CA LYS A 13 7.15 8.96 4.44
C LYS A 13 5.67 8.85 4.79
N HIS A 14 4.81 9.27 3.88
CA HIS A 14 3.37 9.19 4.09
C HIS A 14 2.89 7.74 4.09
N SER A 15 3.43 6.91 3.20
CA SER A 15 3.09 5.49 3.20
C SER A 15 3.69 4.75 4.40
N ASP A 16 4.83 5.18 4.92
CA ASP A 16 5.40 4.63 6.17
C ASP A 16 4.45 4.87 7.34
N LYS A 17 3.85 6.04 7.42
CA LYS A 17 2.90 6.35 8.47
C LYS A 17 1.66 5.46 8.38
N ALA A 18 1.15 5.24 7.18
CA ALA A 18 0.03 4.34 6.97
C ALA A 18 0.40 2.91 7.37
N LEU A 19 1.60 2.47 7.04
CA LEU A 19 2.09 1.15 7.43
C LEU A 19 2.14 1.00 8.95
N ASP A 20 2.61 2.02 9.67
CA ASP A 20 2.67 1.97 11.14
C ASP A 20 1.27 1.77 11.73
N ILE A 21 0.27 2.47 11.22
CA ILE A 21 -1.11 2.32 11.66
C ILE A 21 -1.64 0.92 11.32
N ALA A 22 -1.33 0.43 10.11
CA ALA A 22 -1.75 -0.91 9.70
C ALA A 22 -1.16 -1.99 10.62
N ILE A 23 0.10 -1.85 11.00
CA ILE A 23 0.77 -2.78 11.92
C ILE A 23 0.09 -2.76 13.29
N GLU A 24 -0.25 -1.57 13.81
CA GLU A 24 -0.99 -1.47 15.07
C GLU A 24 -2.33 -2.19 15.02
N ILE A 25 -3.07 -2.01 13.94
CA ILE A 25 -4.34 -2.71 13.74
C ILE A 25 -4.11 -4.22 13.64
N ALA A 26 -3.12 -4.64 12.87
CA ALA A 26 -2.81 -6.05 12.66
C ALA A 26 -2.43 -6.75 13.96
N LYS A 27 -1.72 -6.07 14.85
CA LYS A 27 -1.37 -6.62 16.17
C LYS A 27 -2.60 -6.87 17.02
N LYS A 28 -3.59 -6.00 16.95
CA LYS A 28 -4.81 -6.12 17.75
C LYS A 28 -5.78 -7.17 17.22
N PHE A 29 -5.87 -7.30 15.89
CA PHE A 29 -6.83 -8.22 15.26
C PHE A 29 -6.19 -9.50 14.77
N ASN A 30 -4.89 -9.68 14.99
CA ASN A 30 -4.14 -10.83 14.48
C ASN A 30 -4.23 -10.93 12.95
N SER A 31 -4.11 -9.79 12.28
CA SER A 31 -4.22 -9.68 10.84
C SER A 31 -2.89 -9.99 10.15
N LYS A 32 -2.97 -10.39 8.88
CA LYS A 32 -1.82 -10.31 7.99
C LYS A 32 -1.95 -9.02 7.18
N ILE A 33 -0.83 -8.56 6.63
CA ILE A 33 -0.78 -7.38 5.77
C ILE A 33 -0.32 -7.80 4.39
N THR A 34 -1.06 -7.36 3.38
CA THR A 34 -0.66 -7.50 1.97
C THR A 34 -0.09 -6.17 1.51
N ALA A 35 1.23 -6.09 1.43
CA ALA A 35 1.94 -4.89 1.01
C ALA A 35 2.09 -4.90 -0.50
N VAL A 36 1.68 -3.81 -1.15
CA VAL A 36 1.66 -3.71 -2.61
C VAL A 36 2.47 -2.51 -3.05
N TYR A 37 3.42 -2.75 -3.96
CA TYR A 37 4.13 -1.71 -4.67
C TYR A 37 3.85 -1.88 -6.17
N ILE A 38 3.35 -0.83 -6.81
CA ILE A 38 3.01 -0.89 -8.23
C ILE A 38 4.04 -0.11 -9.03
N LEU A 39 4.71 -0.81 -9.95
CA LEU A 39 5.54 -0.19 -10.96
C LEU A 39 4.62 0.34 -12.05
N ASP A 40 4.58 1.66 -12.19
CA ASP A 40 3.72 2.31 -13.18
C ASP A 40 4.23 1.96 -14.60
N GLU A 41 3.38 1.29 -15.36
CA GLU A 41 3.72 0.84 -16.73
C GLU A 41 3.96 2.00 -17.69
N SER A 42 3.52 3.22 -17.34
CA SER A 42 3.76 4.41 -18.17
C SER A 42 5.19 4.94 -18.04
N THR A 43 5.93 4.53 -16.99
CA THR A 43 7.32 4.92 -16.82
C THR A 43 8.22 3.89 -17.47
N ASN A 44 8.65 4.15 -18.70
CA ASN A 44 9.49 3.22 -19.46
C ASN A 44 10.98 3.33 -19.17
N LEU A 45 11.40 4.34 -18.43
CA LEU A 45 12.81 4.62 -18.18
C LEU A 45 13.24 3.93 -16.89
N PHE A 46 14.30 3.10 -17.00
CA PHE A 46 14.94 2.48 -15.83
C PHE A 46 14.06 1.47 -15.08
N TYR A 47 13.38 0.59 -15.83
CA TYR A 47 12.53 -0.45 -15.26
C TYR A 47 13.27 -1.28 -14.19
N ASP A 48 14.51 -1.70 -14.47
CA ASP A 48 15.30 -2.51 -13.55
C ASP A 48 15.58 -1.76 -12.24
N SER A 49 15.87 -0.47 -12.32
CA SER A 49 16.10 0.37 -11.14
C SER A 49 14.84 0.52 -10.32
N LEU A 50 13.69 0.70 -10.97
CA LEU A 50 12.39 0.81 -10.29
C LEU A 50 11.99 -0.50 -9.64
N GLU A 51 12.25 -1.62 -10.30
CA GLU A 51 12.01 -2.95 -9.75
C GLU A 51 12.85 -3.19 -8.50
N ASN A 52 14.14 -2.86 -8.56
CA ASN A 52 15.03 -2.98 -7.41
C ASN A 52 14.59 -2.10 -6.25
N GLU A 53 14.22 -0.86 -6.55
CA GLU A 53 13.70 0.06 -5.53
C GLU A 53 12.43 -0.48 -4.88
N GLY A 54 11.50 -0.98 -5.68
CA GLY A 54 10.26 -1.57 -5.19
C GLY A 54 10.50 -2.78 -4.30
N ASN A 55 11.41 -3.65 -4.71
CA ASN A 55 11.77 -4.82 -3.91
C ASN A 55 12.42 -4.42 -2.58
N GLU A 56 13.25 -3.41 -2.57
CA GLU A 56 13.88 -2.92 -1.34
C GLU A 56 12.85 -2.31 -0.40
N ILE A 57 11.90 -1.56 -0.94
CA ILE A 57 10.80 -0.98 -0.15
C ILE A 57 9.98 -2.08 0.50
N LEU A 58 9.60 -3.10 -0.27
CA LEU A 58 8.82 -4.22 0.24
C LEU A 58 9.59 -5.01 1.29
N LYS A 59 10.90 -5.20 1.11
CA LYS A 59 11.73 -5.86 2.11
C LYS A 59 11.78 -5.09 3.42
N LYS A 60 11.86 -3.77 3.37
CA LYS A 60 11.82 -2.93 4.57
C LYS A 60 10.49 -3.07 5.29
N ILE A 61 9.40 -3.13 4.54
CA ILE A 61 8.07 -3.33 5.10
C ILE A 61 7.98 -4.69 5.79
N SER A 62 8.46 -5.75 5.14
CA SER A 62 8.46 -7.09 5.71
C SER A 62 9.30 -7.18 6.99
N LYS A 63 10.44 -6.54 7.00
CA LYS A 63 11.32 -6.47 8.18
C LYS A 63 10.62 -5.81 9.35
N LYS A 64 9.95 -4.70 9.08
CA LYS A 64 9.22 -3.95 10.09
C LYS A 64 8.06 -4.78 10.67
N GLY A 65 7.32 -5.46 9.80
CA GLY A 65 6.24 -6.35 10.22
C GLY A 65 6.75 -7.50 11.05
N LYS A 66 7.82 -8.16 10.60
CA LYS A 66 8.42 -9.29 11.32
C LYS A 66 8.87 -8.88 12.73
N LYS A 67 9.46 -7.71 12.86
CA LYS A 67 9.89 -7.18 14.16
C LYS A 67 8.72 -7.04 15.12
N GLU A 68 7.54 -6.72 14.62
CA GLU A 68 6.33 -6.53 15.40
C GLU A 68 5.44 -7.78 15.47
N GLY A 69 5.89 -8.90 14.90
CA GLY A 69 5.14 -10.14 14.91
C GLY A 69 3.97 -10.19 13.93
N VAL A 70 4.02 -9.37 12.89
CA VAL A 70 2.96 -9.28 11.87
C VAL A 70 3.46 -9.90 10.56
N MET A 71 2.65 -10.79 9.99
CA MET A 71 2.96 -11.40 8.69
C MET A 71 2.72 -10.40 7.58
N ILE A 72 3.74 -10.20 6.74
CA ILE A 72 3.66 -9.35 5.57
C ILE A 72 3.76 -10.22 4.32
N ILE A 73 2.81 -10.06 3.40
CA ILE A 73 2.87 -10.68 2.07
C ILE A 73 3.23 -9.57 1.09
N GLU A 74 4.32 -9.75 0.35
CA GLU A 74 4.84 -8.74 -0.59
C GLU A 74 4.30 -8.98 -1.99
N HIS A 75 3.82 -7.93 -2.63
CA HIS A 75 3.42 -7.96 -4.04
C HIS A 75 4.05 -6.79 -4.79
N LEU A 76 4.95 -7.13 -5.70
CA LEU A 76 5.52 -6.18 -6.65
C LEU A 76 4.80 -6.40 -7.98
N ILE A 77 4.06 -5.40 -8.44
CA ILE A 77 3.17 -5.52 -9.57
C ILE A 77 3.47 -4.42 -10.59
N THR A 78 3.51 -4.77 -11.87
CA THR A 78 3.59 -3.79 -12.95
C THR A 78 2.19 -3.53 -13.47
N GLY A 79 1.81 -2.26 -13.58
CA GLY A 79 0.49 -1.90 -14.08
C GLY A 79 0.21 -0.42 -13.93
N ASP A 80 -1.06 -0.09 -13.98
CA ASP A 80 -1.57 1.26 -13.77
C ASP A 80 -2.25 1.32 -12.41
N PRO A 81 -1.70 2.09 -11.45
CA PRO A 81 -2.29 2.13 -10.10
C PRO A 81 -3.76 2.56 -10.09
N LEU A 82 -4.15 3.46 -10.98
CA LEU A 82 -5.53 3.93 -11.05
C LEU A 82 -6.48 2.88 -11.60
N ARG A 83 -6.00 2.06 -12.53
CA ARG A 83 -6.83 1.04 -13.19
C ARG A 83 -6.86 -0.27 -12.41
N ASP A 84 -5.71 -0.67 -11.86
CA ASP A 84 -5.49 -2.06 -11.44
C ASP A 84 -5.64 -2.31 -9.93
N MET A 85 -5.66 -1.26 -9.11
CA MET A 85 -5.66 -1.42 -7.66
C MET A 85 -6.85 -2.24 -7.15
N GLU A 86 -8.04 -2.02 -7.70
CA GLU A 86 -9.25 -2.75 -7.30
C GLU A 86 -9.14 -4.24 -7.67
N ILE A 87 -8.61 -4.52 -8.86
CA ILE A 87 -8.40 -5.90 -9.32
C ILE A 87 -7.41 -6.61 -8.40
N ILE A 88 -6.34 -5.93 -8.02
CA ILE A 88 -5.32 -6.48 -7.12
C ILE A 88 -5.94 -6.79 -5.75
N ALA A 89 -6.76 -5.87 -5.24
CA ALA A 89 -7.43 -6.08 -3.97
C ALA A 89 -8.31 -7.32 -3.99
N LYS A 90 -9.06 -7.53 -5.06
CA LYS A 90 -9.92 -8.71 -5.22
C LYS A 90 -9.11 -10.00 -5.34
N LYS A 91 -8.03 -10.00 -6.13
CA LYS A 91 -7.20 -11.18 -6.33
C LYS A 91 -6.46 -11.59 -5.07
N THR A 92 -6.05 -10.65 -4.25
CA THR A 92 -5.32 -10.91 -3.02
C THR A 92 -6.25 -11.17 -1.83
N GLN A 93 -7.56 -11.03 -2.03
CA GLN A 93 -8.58 -11.31 -1.01
C GLN A 93 -8.40 -10.46 0.26
N VAL A 94 -8.01 -9.21 0.09
CA VAL A 94 -7.95 -8.28 1.21
C VAL A 94 -9.36 -7.86 1.61
N ASP A 95 -9.57 -7.66 2.90
CA ASP A 95 -10.87 -7.29 3.44
C ASP A 95 -10.91 -5.87 4.01
N SER A 96 -9.78 -5.17 3.92
CA SER A 96 -9.65 -3.80 4.38
C SER A 96 -8.42 -3.18 3.74
N ILE A 97 -8.35 -1.86 3.77
CA ILE A 97 -7.19 -1.15 3.25
C ILE A 97 -6.83 0.00 4.19
N VAL A 98 -5.53 0.19 4.41
CA VAL A 98 -5.00 1.34 5.15
C VAL A 98 -4.14 2.13 4.17
N ILE A 99 -4.52 3.37 3.94
CA ILE A 99 -3.84 4.23 2.96
C ILE A 99 -3.58 5.61 3.57
N ASN A 100 -2.58 6.27 3.01
CA ASN A 100 -2.29 7.66 3.37
C ASN A 100 -3.05 8.62 2.44
N SER A 101 -3.36 9.79 2.95
CA SER A 101 -4.11 10.80 2.21
C SER A 101 -3.24 11.58 1.21
N LYS A 102 -1.92 11.52 1.35
CA LYS A 102 -0.97 12.27 0.51
C LYS A 102 -0.17 11.36 -0.39
N GLY A 103 0.06 11.81 -1.61
CA GLY A 103 0.86 11.07 -2.57
C GLY A 103 2.35 11.39 -2.50
N LYS A 104 3.11 10.77 -3.39
CA LYS A 104 4.57 10.86 -3.45
C LYS A 104 5.09 12.27 -3.80
N ASP A 105 4.27 13.09 -4.42
CA ASP A 105 4.64 14.43 -4.87
C ASP A 105 4.82 15.44 -3.74
N ASN A 106 4.54 15.04 -2.49
CA ASN A 106 4.72 15.89 -1.33
C ASN A 106 3.98 17.23 -1.39
N SER A 107 2.91 17.31 -2.19
CA SER A 107 2.15 18.54 -2.22
C SER A 107 1.64 18.82 -0.82
N GLN A 108 1.94 20.01 -0.31
CA GLN A 108 1.55 20.40 1.04
C GLN A 108 0.05 20.69 1.15
N ASN A 109 -0.65 20.57 0.05
CA ASN A 109 -2.11 20.71 0.04
C ASN A 109 -2.73 19.49 0.72
N ILE A 110 -3.75 19.77 1.52
CA ILE A 110 -4.56 18.74 2.21
C ILE A 110 -5.38 17.93 1.19
N MET A 111 -4.99 17.94 -0.08
CA MET A 111 -5.72 17.23 -1.11
C MET A 111 -5.33 15.76 -1.11
N ILE A 112 -6.35 14.93 -1.14
CA ILE A 112 -6.20 13.48 -1.28
C ILE A 112 -5.51 13.20 -2.62
N GLY A 113 -4.48 12.33 -2.61
CA GLY A 113 -3.80 11.91 -3.84
C GLY A 113 -4.77 11.22 -4.80
N SER A 114 -4.46 11.25 -6.09
CA SER A 114 -5.34 10.69 -7.13
C SER A 114 -5.65 9.20 -6.91
N ILE A 115 -4.66 8.42 -6.47
CA ILE A 115 -4.85 6.99 -6.20
C ILE A 115 -5.77 6.80 -4.99
N THR A 116 -5.54 7.56 -3.92
CA THR A 116 -6.36 7.49 -2.72
C THR A 116 -7.80 7.91 -3.01
N ASP A 117 -7.97 8.97 -3.79
CA ASP A 117 -9.30 9.42 -4.21
C ASP A 117 -10.04 8.32 -4.99
N ARG A 118 -9.35 7.66 -5.91
CA ARG A 118 -9.91 6.55 -6.68
C ARG A 118 -10.33 5.39 -5.78
N ILE A 119 -9.49 5.04 -4.82
CA ILE A 119 -9.77 3.96 -3.88
C ILE A 119 -11.02 4.29 -3.05
N ILE A 120 -11.11 5.51 -2.53
CA ILE A 120 -12.27 5.93 -1.75
C ILE A 120 -13.56 5.83 -2.56
N LYS A 121 -13.50 6.14 -3.84
CA LYS A 121 -14.69 6.12 -4.71
C LYS A 121 -15.10 4.74 -5.20
N THR A 122 -14.15 3.82 -5.31
CA THR A 122 -14.40 2.52 -5.97
C THR A 122 -14.39 1.32 -5.05
N PHE A 123 -13.65 1.36 -3.95
CA PHE A 123 -13.54 0.20 -3.06
C PHE A 123 -14.77 0.08 -2.18
N GLU A 124 -15.24 -1.16 -2.03
CA GLU A 124 -16.38 -1.46 -1.17
C GLU A 124 -15.96 -2.03 0.20
N ILE A 125 -14.67 -2.29 0.37
CA ILE A 125 -14.14 -2.76 1.66
C ILE A 125 -13.83 -1.57 2.58
N PRO A 126 -13.77 -1.80 3.90
CA PRO A 126 -13.40 -0.75 4.85
C PRO A 126 -12.07 -0.09 4.51
N ILE A 127 -12.05 1.24 4.63
CA ILE A 127 -10.87 2.04 4.33
C ILE A 127 -10.49 2.84 5.58
N VAL A 128 -9.22 2.72 5.97
CA VAL A 128 -8.64 3.58 7.01
C VAL A 128 -7.76 4.60 6.31
N LEU A 129 -8.14 5.86 6.40
CA LEU A 129 -7.41 6.96 5.77
C LEU A 129 -6.51 7.64 6.80
N VAL A 130 -5.21 7.57 6.56
CA VAL A 130 -4.21 8.13 7.47
C VAL A 130 -3.77 9.49 6.95
N LYS A 131 -3.92 10.51 7.78
CA LYS A 131 -3.51 11.88 7.44
C LYS A 131 -2.05 12.16 7.89
#